data_023d9b64c2ede5a039284d9879b3bd8a
#
_entry.id   023d9b64c2ede5a039284d9879b3bd8a
#
_cell.length_a   1.000
_cell.length_b   1.000
_cell.length_c   1.000
_cell.angle_alpha   90.00
_cell.angle_beta   90.00
_cell.angle_gamma   90.00
#
_symmetry.space_group_name_H-M   'P 1'
#
loop_
_entity.id
_entity.type
_entity.pdbx_description
1 polymer ?
#
loop_
_entity_poly.entity_id
_entity_poly.type
_entity_poly.pdbx_seq_one_letter_code
_entity_poly.pdbx_strand_id
1 'polypeptide(L)'
;MQDKISLAGDLGSGKSTVADILIKRLSAEYYSTGAIVRSIAEARGMTVGELNKYMETHPEIDHEIDAGIAALSEDPRFLIIDSRMAWHFTKGTFKVYLSCDIETSALRIMQANRRGEHNATLEETIDCTRSRRESEKKRYTEQYGVDIKDLSNYSLIVDTSVATPEQVADRIATSFVTQ
;
A
#
# COMPACT_ATOMS: atom_id res chain seq x y z
N MET A 1 -8.53 -6.78 21.00
CA MET A 1 -8.09 -7.87 20.09
C MET A 1 -7.91 -7.22 18.73
N GLN A 2 -6.82 -7.54 18.03
CA GLN A 2 -6.64 -7.05 16.65
C GLN A 2 -7.55 -7.90 15.75
N ASP A 3 -8.42 -7.26 15.02
CA ASP A 3 -9.41 -7.89 14.13
C ASP A 3 -9.24 -7.46 12.66
N LYS A 4 -8.14 -6.74 12.37
CA LYS A 4 -7.81 -6.23 11.04
C LYS A 4 -6.31 -6.30 10.77
N ILE A 5 -5.92 -6.41 9.50
CA ILE A 5 -4.52 -6.33 9.07
C ILE A 5 -4.36 -5.07 8.22
N SER A 6 -3.50 -4.14 8.65
CA SER A 6 -3.06 -3.04 7.80
C SER A 6 -1.80 -3.46 7.03
N LEU A 7 -1.89 -3.46 5.70
CA LEU A 7 -0.84 -3.90 4.80
C LEU A 7 -0.25 -2.69 4.06
N ALA A 8 0.86 -2.19 4.56
CA ALA A 8 1.65 -1.15 3.91
C ALA A 8 2.88 -1.75 3.22
N GLY A 9 3.62 -0.95 2.48
CA GLY A 9 4.88 -1.42 1.90
C GLY A 9 5.22 -0.71 0.61
N ASP A 10 6.38 -1.05 0.06
CA ASP A 10 6.92 -0.45 -1.15
C ASP A 10 6.02 -0.64 -2.37
N LEU A 11 6.14 0.27 -3.33
CA LEU A 11 5.55 0.10 -4.65
C LEU A 11 6.14 -1.17 -5.27
N GLY A 12 5.30 -2.01 -5.90
CA GLY A 12 5.77 -3.26 -6.50
C GLY A 12 6.14 -4.37 -5.51
N SER A 13 5.94 -4.19 -4.19
CA SER A 13 6.23 -5.24 -3.19
C SER A 13 5.25 -6.43 -3.21
N GLY A 14 4.28 -6.47 -4.11
CA GLY A 14 3.36 -7.59 -4.25
C GLY A 14 2.20 -7.61 -3.24
N LYS A 15 1.87 -6.48 -2.59
CA LYS A 15 0.79 -6.39 -1.59
C LYS A 15 -0.52 -7.02 -2.03
N SER A 16 -1.00 -6.70 -3.23
CA SER A 16 -2.28 -7.24 -3.73
C SER A 16 -2.23 -8.77 -3.88
N THR A 17 -1.13 -9.31 -4.40
CA THR A 17 -0.97 -10.78 -4.56
C THR A 17 -0.94 -11.48 -3.20
N VAL A 18 -0.24 -10.91 -2.23
CA VAL A 18 -0.21 -11.41 -0.84
C VAL A 18 -1.59 -11.29 -0.19
N ALA A 19 -2.28 -10.18 -0.40
CA ALA A 19 -3.64 -9.97 0.10
C ALA A 19 -4.62 -11.00 -0.44
N ASP A 20 -4.57 -11.34 -1.74
CA ASP A 20 -5.42 -12.38 -2.36
C ASP A 20 -5.26 -13.76 -1.69
N ILE A 21 -4.04 -14.09 -1.24
CA ILE A 21 -3.78 -15.33 -0.50
C ILE A 21 -4.34 -15.23 0.93
N LEU A 22 -4.08 -14.11 1.61
CA LEU A 22 -4.55 -13.89 2.98
C LEU A 22 -6.07 -13.84 3.08
N ILE A 23 -6.77 -13.22 2.13
CA ILE A 23 -8.23 -13.18 2.05
C ILE A 23 -8.81 -14.60 2.11
N LYS A 24 -8.28 -15.50 1.27
CA LYS A 24 -8.74 -16.89 1.20
C LYS A 24 -8.44 -17.68 2.48
N ARG A 25 -7.27 -17.46 3.08
CA ARG A 25 -6.82 -18.18 4.28
C ARG A 25 -7.54 -17.75 5.55
N LEU A 26 -7.79 -16.46 5.67
CA LEU A 26 -8.33 -15.85 6.87
C LEU A 26 -9.83 -15.51 6.75
N SER A 27 -10.45 -15.82 5.60
CA SER A 27 -11.83 -15.44 5.29
C SER A 27 -12.09 -13.95 5.50
N ALA A 28 -11.11 -13.12 5.07
CA ALA A 28 -11.13 -11.68 5.24
C ALA A 28 -11.73 -10.98 4.01
N GLU A 29 -12.20 -9.75 4.18
CA GLU A 29 -12.50 -8.86 3.08
C GLU A 29 -11.33 -7.91 2.79
N TYR A 30 -11.31 -7.34 1.58
CA TYR A 30 -10.19 -6.52 1.10
C TYR A 30 -10.61 -5.10 0.80
N TYR A 31 -9.84 -4.15 1.29
CA TYR A 31 -9.96 -2.73 0.98
C TYR A 31 -8.62 -2.18 0.46
N SER A 32 -8.62 -1.51 -0.70
CA SER A 32 -7.38 -1.01 -1.33
C SER A 32 -7.49 0.46 -1.73
N THR A 33 -6.71 1.32 -1.07
CA THR A 33 -6.58 2.72 -1.48
C THR A 33 -5.85 2.88 -2.82
N GLY A 34 -4.95 1.97 -3.15
CA GLY A 34 -4.30 1.96 -4.46
C GLY A 34 -5.28 1.76 -5.63
N ALA A 35 -6.35 0.99 -5.42
CA ALA A 35 -7.43 0.85 -6.40
C ALA A 35 -8.22 2.16 -6.54
N ILE A 36 -8.53 2.83 -5.42
CA ILE A 36 -9.22 4.13 -5.40
C ILE A 36 -8.40 5.18 -6.13
N VAL A 37 -7.10 5.30 -5.84
CA VAL A 37 -6.18 6.24 -6.51
C VAL A 37 -6.16 6.01 -8.02
N ARG A 38 -6.09 4.76 -8.48
CA ARG A 38 -6.14 4.45 -9.92
C ARG A 38 -7.46 4.85 -10.57
N SER A 39 -8.57 4.60 -9.88
CA SER A 39 -9.90 5.00 -10.37
C SER A 39 -10.04 6.53 -10.48
N ILE A 40 -9.51 7.28 -9.52
CA ILE A 40 -9.48 8.74 -9.56
C ILE A 40 -8.62 9.24 -10.72
N ALA A 41 -7.44 8.64 -10.93
CA ALA A 41 -6.55 8.99 -12.03
C ALA A 41 -7.23 8.75 -13.39
N GLU A 42 -7.84 7.57 -13.58
CA GLU A 42 -8.58 7.22 -14.79
C GLU A 42 -9.74 8.19 -15.07
N ALA A 43 -10.54 8.51 -14.06
CA ALA A 43 -11.66 9.46 -14.18
C ALA A 43 -11.21 10.88 -14.54
N ARG A 44 -9.97 11.26 -14.20
CA ARG A 44 -9.38 12.57 -14.52
C ARG A 44 -8.54 12.56 -15.80
N GLY A 45 -8.39 11.41 -16.48
CA GLY A 45 -7.52 11.27 -17.65
C GLY A 45 -6.04 11.42 -17.34
N MET A 46 -5.63 11.13 -16.11
CA MET A 46 -4.25 11.25 -15.60
C MET A 46 -3.61 9.86 -15.45
N THR A 47 -2.29 9.82 -15.57
CA THR A 47 -1.51 8.69 -15.03
C THR A 47 -1.51 8.75 -13.50
N VAL A 48 -1.20 7.63 -12.86
CA VAL A 48 -1.07 7.59 -11.38
C VAL A 48 0.07 8.52 -10.90
N GLY A 49 1.15 8.65 -11.69
CA GLY A 49 2.24 9.57 -11.41
C GLY A 49 1.80 11.05 -11.44
N GLU A 50 1.07 11.44 -12.48
CA GLU A 50 0.51 12.80 -12.61
C GLU A 50 -0.48 13.10 -11.48
N LEU A 51 -1.36 12.16 -11.14
CA LEU A 51 -2.27 12.33 -10.01
C LEU A 51 -1.51 12.49 -8.70
N ASN A 52 -0.48 11.69 -8.42
CA ASN A 52 0.32 11.86 -7.21
C ASN A 52 0.96 13.26 -7.12
N LYS A 53 1.44 13.79 -8.24
CA LYS A 53 1.97 15.16 -8.30
C LYS A 53 0.89 16.21 -8.09
N TYR A 54 -0.28 16.01 -8.69
CA TYR A 54 -1.44 16.89 -8.52
C TYR A 54 -1.89 16.96 -7.05
N MET A 55 -1.90 15.83 -6.35
CA MET A 55 -2.27 15.74 -4.94
C MET A 55 -1.33 16.50 -4.00
N GLU A 56 -0.10 16.86 -4.42
CA GLU A 56 0.79 17.71 -3.61
C GLU A 56 0.21 19.10 -3.35
N THR A 57 -0.67 19.58 -4.23
CA THR A 57 -1.35 20.87 -4.10
C THR A 57 -2.86 20.75 -3.86
N HIS A 58 -3.38 19.53 -3.76
CA HIS A 58 -4.79 19.20 -3.58
C HIS A 58 -4.98 18.19 -2.46
N PRO A 59 -4.71 18.58 -1.19
CA PRO A 59 -4.74 17.68 -0.04
C PRO A 59 -6.11 17.10 0.28
N GLU A 60 -7.19 17.72 -0.24
CA GLU A 60 -8.56 17.25 -0.08
C GLU A 60 -8.76 15.83 -0.61
N ILE A 61 -7.98 15.40 -1.61
CA ILE A 61 -8.07 14.06 -2.17
C ILE A 61 -7.49 13.02 -1.18
N ASP A 62 -6.32 13.32 -0.59
CA ASP A 62 -5.76 12.47 0.47
C ASP A 62 -6.72 12.43 1.66
N HIS A 63 -7.25 13.56 2.11
CA HIS A 63 -8.17 13.63 3.25
C HIS A 63 -9.44 12.79 3.03
N GLU A 64 -10.01 12.77 1.83
CA GLU A 64 -11.19 11.96 1.51
C GLU A 64 -10.85 10.46 1.58
N ILE A 65 -9.73 10.05 0.99
CA ILE A 65 -9.25 8.66 1.03
C ILE A 65 -9.00 8.23 2.48
N ASP A 66 -8.31 9.06 3.25
CA ASP A 66 -7.89 8.75 4.61
C ASP A 66 -9.06 8.76 5.60
N ALA A 67 -10.08 9.60 5.39
CA ALA A 67 -11.33 9.54 6.13
C ALA A 67 -12.06 8.20 5.89
N GLY A 68 -12.04 7.70 4.65
CA GLY A 68 -12.56 6.37 4.33
C GLY A 68 -11.81 5.26 5.07
N ILE A 69 -10.46 5.37 5.18
CA ILE A 69 -9.65 4.39 5.94
C ILE A 69 -9.97 4.47 7.44
N ALA A 70 -10.10 5.66 7.99
CA ALA A 70 -10.42 5.85 9.42
C ALA A 70 -11.77 5.22 9.79
N ALA A 71 -12.76 5.35 8.92
CA ALA A 71 -14.09 4.76 9.11
C ALA A 71 -14.06 3.22 9.19
N LEU A 72 -13.07 2.56 8.60
CA LEU A 72 -12.89 1.10 8.70
C LEU A 72 -12.58 0.62 10.13
N SER A 73 -12.24 1.52 11.06
CA SER A 73 -12.06 1.17 12.48
C SER A 73 -13.32 0.61 13.10
N GLU A 74 -14.49 1.07 12.65
CA GLU A 74 -15.80 0.66 13.17
C GLU A 74 -16.45 -0.47 12.36
N ASP A 75 -15.80 -0.93 11.29
CA ASP A 75 -16.29 -2.03 10.47
C ASP A 75 -16.17 -3.35 11.24
N PRO A 76 -17.26 -4.10 11.46
CA PRO A 76 -17.23 -5.34 12.23
C PRO A 76 -16.59 -6.53 11.49
N ARG A 77 -16.32 -6.38 10.19
CA ARG A 77 -15.74 -7.43 9.37
C ARG A 77 -14.23 -7.56 9.60
N PHE A 78 -13.71 -8.76 9.37
CA PHE A 78 -12.27 -8.95 9.33
C PHE A 78 -11.72 -8.41 8.01
N LEU A 79 -10.90 -7.36 8.08
CA LEU A 79 -10.41 -6.62 6.92
C LEU A 79 -8.89 -6.76 6.73
N ILE A 80 -8.48 -6.89 5.48
CA ILE A 80 -7.13 -6.62 5.02
C ILE A 80 -7.15 -5.28 4.29
N ILE A 81 -6.47 -4.28 4.86
CA ILE A 81 -6.50 -2.90 4.38
C ILE A 81 -5.15 -2.58 3.72
N ASP A 82 -5.11 -2.61 2.39
CA ASP A 82 -3.92 -2.23 1.59
C ASP A 82 -3.88 -0.71 1.42
N SER A 83 -3.15 -0.05 2.29
CA SER A 83 -2.96 1.39 2.28
C SER A 83 -1.63 1.80 2.91
N ARG A 84 -1.06 2.93 2.43
CA ARG A 84 0.12 3.54 3.04
C ARG A 84 -0.14 3.99 4.47
N MET A 85 -1.38 4.40 4.77
CA MET A 85 -1.75 5.09 6.00
C MET A 85 -2.73 4.31 6.89
N ALA A 86 -3.13 3.07 6.52
CA ALA A 86 -4.06 2.28 7.33
C ALA A 86 -3.55 2.05 8.76
N TRP A 87 -2.25 1.80 8.94
CA TRP A 87 -1.61 1.64 10.24
C TRP A 87 -1.75 2.87 11.15
N HIS A 88 -1.94 4.05 10.57
CA HIS A 88 -2.08 5.33 11.26
C HIS A 88 -3.55 5.66 11.57
N PHE A 89 -4.44 5.48 10.59
CA PHE A 89 -5.84 5.91 10.70
C PHE A 89 -6.78 4.83 11.24
N THR A 90 -6.52 3.54 11.00
CA THR A 90 -7.39 2.46 11.45
C THR A 90 -6.91 1.87 12.78
N LYS A 91 -7.80 1.84 13.78
CA LYS A 91 -7.53 1.24 15.10
C LYS A 91 -7.60 -0.28 15.05
N GLY A 92 -6.93 -0.95 16.00
CA GLY A 92 -7.02 -2.40 16.18
C GLY A 92 -6.38 -3.23 15.07
N THR A 93 -5.47 -2.64 14.24
CA THR A 93 -4.85 -3.35 13.15
C THR A 93 -3.53 -4.02 13.54
N PHE A 94 -3.29 -5.22 13.02
CA PHE A 94 -1.96 -5.80 12.93
C PHE A 94 -1.19 -5.13 11.80
N LYS A 95 -0.11 -4.42 12.13
CA LYS A 95 0.57 -3.49 11.23
C LYS A 95 1.71 -4.19 10.50
N VAL A 96 1.55 -4.42 9.20
CA VAL A 96 2.52 -5.13 8.35
C VAL A 96 3.11 -4.19 7.31
N TYR A 97 4.44 -4.24 7.15
CA TYR A 97 5.15 -3.56 6.07
C TYR A 97 5.86 -4.57 5.15
N LEU A 98 5.59 -4.47 3.85
CA LEU A 98 6.28 -5.26 2.82
C LEU A 98 7.36 -4.40 2.16
N SER A 99 8.62 -4.67 2.48
CA SER A 99 9.76 -4.02 1.80
C SER A 99 10.08 -4.72 0.48
N CYS A 100 10.63 -3.96 -0.46
CA CYS A 100 11.10 -4.48 -1.74
C CYS A 100 12.20 -3.56 -2.26
N ASP A 101 13.30 -4.13 -2.76
CA ASP A 101 14.33 -3.34 -3.45
C ASP A 101 13.74 -2.66 -4.70
N ILE A 102 14.39 -1.59 -5.15
CA ILE A 102 13.84 -0.73 -6.19
C ILE A 102 13.83 -1.42 -7.57
N GLU A 103 14.81 -2.26 -7.86
CA GLU A 103 14.93 -2.94 -9.15
C GLU A 103 13.87 -4.03 -9.29
N THR A 104 13.75 -4.90 -8.28
CA THR A 104 12.67 -5.90 -8.21
C THR A 104 11.30 -5.25 -8.24
N SER A 105 11.13 -4.14 -7.55
CA SER A 105 9.92 -3.32 -7.52
C SER A 105 9.53 -2.85 -8.93
N ALA A 106 10.48 -2.24 -9.65
CA ALA A 106 10.27 -1.73 -11.00
C ALA A 106 9.98 -2.85 -12.01
N LEU A 107 10.70 -3.95 -11.96
CA LEU A 107 10.44 -5.13 -12.80
C LEU A 107 9.01 -5.66 -12.61
N ARG A 108 8.56 -5.78 -11.37
CA ARG A 108 7.19 -6.23 -11.06
C ARG A 108 6.12 -5.25 -11.53
N ILE A 109 6.38 -3.93 -11.45
CA ILE A 109 5.48 -2.89 -11.95
C ILE A 109 5.34 -3.00 -13.47
N MET A 110 6.44 -3.15 -14.19
CA MET A 110 6.44 -3.33 -15.65
C MET A 110 5.66 -4.60 -16.07
N GLN A 111 5.92 -5.73 -15.40
CA GLN A 111 5.25 -7.01 -15.68
C GLN A 111 3.75 -6.97 -15.37
N ALA A 112 3.34 -6.19 -14.38
CA ALA A 112 1.94 -6.11 -13.96
C ALA A 112 1.03 -5.41 -14.99
N ASN A 113 1.59 -4.71 -15.99
CA ASN A 113 0.88 -4.01 -17.05
C ASN A 113 -0.37 -3.23 -16.56
N ARG A 114 -0.21 -2.51 -15.43
CA ARG A 114 -1.33 -1.81 -14.79
C ARG A 114 -1.72 -0.57 -15.58
N ARG A 115 -3.02 -0.31 -15.67
CA ARG A 115 -3.52 0.92 -16.29
C ARG A 115 -2.92 2.16 -15.60
N GLY A 116 -2.41 3.09 -16.41
CA GLY A 116 -1.81 4.34 -15.92
C GLY A 116 -0.39 4.22 -15.33
N GLU A 117 0.25 3.05 -15.43
CA GLU A 117 1.63 2.80 -14.95
C GLU A 117 2.52 2.26 -16.09
N HIS A 118 2.34 2.72 -17.35
CA HIS A 118 3.13 2.28 -18.50
C HIS A 118 4.40 3.12 -18.65
N ASN A 119 5.55 2.48 -18.51
CA ASN A 119 6.86 3.03 -18.81
C ASN A 119 7.56 2.16 -19.87
N ALA A 120 8.33 2.77 -20.75
CA ALA A 120 8.95 2.05 -21.88
C ALA A 120 10.16 1.22 -21.44
N THR A 121 10.87 1.67 -20.40
CA THR A 121 12.12 1.04 -19.93
C THR A 121 12.12 0.79 -18.43
N LEU A 122 13.03 -0.09 -17.98
CA LEU A 122 13.26 -0.34 -16.57
C LEU A 122 13.74 0.91 -15.84
N GLU A 123 14.64 1.68 -16.46
CA GLU A 123 15.19 2.90 -15.89
C GLU A 123 14.08 3.95 -15.65
N GLU A 124 13.24 4.20 -16.65
CA GLU A 124 12.07 5.08 -16.51
C GLU A 124 11.13 4.60 -15.39
N THR A 125 10.92 3.30 -15.27
CA THR A 125 10.08 2.74 -14.21
C THR A 125 10.70 2.94 -12.83
N ILE A 126 12.01 2.80 -12.69
CA ILE A 126 12.74 3.09 -11.45
C ILE A 126 12.57 4.55 -11.07
N ASP A 127 12.77 5.48 -12.02
CA ASP A 127 12.68 6.91 -11.76
C ASP A 127 11.25 7.35 -11.41
N CYS A 128 10.26 6.85 -12.13
CA CYS A 128 8.84 7.06 -11.78
C CYS A 128 8.50 6.51 -10.40
N THR A 129 9.05 5.33 -10.05
CA THR A 129 8.81 4.72 -8.73
C THR A 129 9.44 5.54 -7.61
N ARG A 130 10.66 6.07 -7.81
CA ARG A 130 11.33 6.98 -6.87
C ARG A 130 10.55 8.26 -6.68
N SER A 131 10.22 8.94 -7.78
CA SER A 131 9.45 10.19 -7.76
C SER A 131 8.13 10.03 -7.02
N ARG A 132 7.41 8.93 -7.26
CA ARG A 132 6.17 8.63 -6.57
C ARG A 132 6.37 8.40 -5.06
N ARG A 133 7.42 7.66 -4.66
CA ARG A 133 7.76 7.44 -3.24
C ARG A 133 8.07 8.76 -2.53
N GLU A 134 8.81 9.65 -3.20
CA GLU A 134 9.15 10.98 -2.66
C GLU A 134 7.92 11.86 -2.51
N SER A 135 7.04 11.89 -3.52
CA SER A 135 5.79 12.63 -3.48
C SER A 135 4.86 12.13 -2.35
N GLU A 136 4.69 10.81 -2.21
CA GLU A 136 3.91 10.21 -1.11
C GLU A 136 4.52 10.59 0.26
N LYS A 137 5.83 10.46 0.43
CA LYS A 137 6.52 10.83 1.68
C LYS A 137 6.33 12.30 2.02
N LYS A 138 6.55 13.19 1.05
CA LYS A 138 6.38 14.64 1.22
C LYS A 138 4.97 14.97 1.71
N ARG A 139 3.94 14.50 0.99
CA ARG A 139 2.54 14.80 1.33
C ARG A 139 2.18 14.35 2.75
N TYR A 140 2.48 13.10 3.12
CA TYR A 140 2.12 12.60 4.45
C TYR A 140 2.93 13.24 5.58
N THR A 141 4.19 13.64 5.31
CA THR A 141 4.96 14.41 6.28
C THR A 141 4.37 15.81 6.47
N GLU A 142 4.01 16.50 5.39
CA GLU A 142 3.43 17.86 5.45
C GLU A 142 2.02 17.87 6.04
N GLN A 143 1.17 16.90 5.69
CA GLN A 143 -0.23 16.86 6.13
C GLN A 143 -0.41 16.29 7.54
N TYR A 144 0.36 15.27 7.90
CA TYR A 144 0.11 14.49 9.14
C TYR A 144 1.33 14.39 10.06
N GLY A 145 2.48 14.95 9.67
CA GLY A 145 3.73 14.82 10.43
C GLY A 145 4.28 13.39 10.49
N VAL A 146 3.91 12.55 9.51
CA VAL A 146 4.19 11.10 9.51
C VAL A 146 5.25 10.74 8.48
N ASP A 147 6.29 10.03 8.91
CA ASP A 147 7.19 9.34 7.98
C ASP A 147 6.70 7.90 7.74
N ILE A 148 6.13 7.66 6.55
CA ILE A 148 5.65 6.33 6.15
C ILE A 148 6.77 5.30 5.97
N LYS A 149 8.03 5.71 6.04
CA LYS A 149 9.22 4.87 5.99
C LYS A 149 9.80 4.54 7.35
N ASP A 150 9.27 5.11 8.42
CA ASP A 150 9.66 4.73 9.76
C ASP A 150 9.11 3.34 10.10
N LEU A 151 10.00 2.35 9.99
CA LEU A 151 9.66 0.94 10.21
C LEU A 151 9.28 0.64 11.65
N SER A 152 9.56 1.50 12.62
CA SER A 152 9.13 1.34 14.02
C SER A 152 7.60 1.40 14.19
N ASN A 153 6.89 1.90 13.20
CA ASN A 153 5.42 1.94 13.18
C ASN A 153 4.76 0.58 12.94
N TYR A 154 5.53 -0.44 12.54
CA TYR A 154 4.99 -1.73 12.10
C TYR A 154 5.33 -2.88 13.04
N SER A 155 4.38 -3.76 13.27
CA SER A 155 4.53 -4.96 14.09
C SER A 155 5.32 -6.06 13.37
N LEU A 156 5.21 -6.11 12.04
CA LEU A 156 5.90 -7.09 11.20
C LEU A 156 6.43 -6.42 9.93
N ILE A 157 7.72 -6.67 9.64
CA ILE A 157 8.36 -6.25 8.39
C ILE A 157 8.78 -7.51 7.64
N VAL A 158 8.41 -7.61 6.35
CA VAL A 158 8.77 -8.73 5.49
C VAL A 158 9.42 -8.20 4.21
N ASP A 159 10.66 -8.63 3.96
CA ASP A 159 11.31 -8.40 2.68
C ASP A 159 10.75 -9.36 1.62
N THR A 160 10.18 -8.78 0.58
CA THR A 160 9.56 -9.51 -0.52
C THR A 160 10.45 -9.60 -1.76
N SER A 161 11.67 -9.07 -1.72
CA SER A 161 12.57 -9.08 -2.88
C SER A 161 12.87 -10.51 -3.37
N VAL A 162 13.02 -11.45 -2.43
CA VAL A 162 13.35 -12.85 -2.71
C VAL A 162 12.30 -13.85 -2.24
N ALA A 163 11.37 -13.46 -1.37
CA ALA A 163 10.33 -14.34 -0.84
C ALA A 163 9.18 -14.51 -1.84
N THR A 164 8.62 -15.73 -1.92
CA THR A 164 7.39 -15.96 -2.70
C THR A 164 6.17 -15.34 -2.01
N PRO A 165 5.10 -15.02 -2.75
CA PRO A 165 3.87 -14.50 -2.14
C PRO A 165 3.28 -15.42 -1.07
N GLU A 166 3.38 -16.73 -1.27
CA GLU A 166 2.93 -17.76 -0.31
C GLU A 166 3.73 -17.70 0.99
N GLN A 167 5.07 -17.61 0.90
CA GLN A 167 5.95 -17.49 2.07
C GLN A 167 5.67 -16.20 2.86
N VAL A 168 5.42 -15.10 2.15
CA VAL A 168 5.06 -13.83 2.78
C VAL A 168 3.71 -13.95 3.50
N ALA A 169 2.70 -14.52 2.83
CA ALA A 169 1.38 -14.72 3.42
C ALA A 169 1.41 -15.68 4.63
N ASP A 170 2.21 -16.77 4.56
CA ASP A 170 2.42 -17.70 5.68
C ASP A 170 2.98 -16.97 6.90
N ARG A 171 4.01 -16.15 6.69
CA ARG A 171 4.65 -15.39 7.76
C ARG A 171 3.69 -14.39 8.40
N ILE A 172 2.88 -13.69 7.60
CA ILE A 172 1.88 -12.74 8.11
C ILE A 172 0.81 -13.47 8.91
N ALA A 173 0.20 -14.53 8.35
CA ALA A 173 -0.86 -15.28 9.00
C ALA A 173 -0.39 -15.88 10.34
N THR A 174 0.78 -16.51 10.37
CA THR A 174 1.36 -17.07 11.59
C THR A 174 1.59 -15.99 12.65
N SER A 175 2.20 -14.87 12.27
CA SER A 175 2.47 -13.76 13.21
C SER A 175 1.21 -13.11 13.73
N PHE A 176 0.15 -13.04 12.92
CA PHE A 176 -1.14 -12.48 13.32
C PHE A 176 -1.86 -13.35 14.36
N VAL A 177 -1.83 -14.69 14.20
CA VAL A 177 -2.53 -15.63 15.11
C VAL A 177 -1.81 -15.76 16.47
N THR A 178 -0.51 -15.45 16.52
CA THR A 178 0.30 -15.59 17.74
C THR A 178 0.32 -14.34 18.63
N GLN A 179 -0.45 -13.29 18.31
CA GLN A 179 -0.64 -12.07 19.10
C GLN A 179 -1.92 -12.13 19.93
#